data_3e458c314728104337d1ccd1ebdece03
#
_entry.id   3e458c314728104337d1ccd1ebdece03
#
_cell.length_a   1.000
_cell.length_b   1.000
_cell.length_c   1.000
_cell.angle_alpha   90.00
_cell.angle_beta   90.00
_cell.angle_gamma   90.00
#
_symmetry.space_group_name_H-M   'P 1'
#
loop_
_entity.id
_entity.type
_entity.pdbx_description
1 polymer ?
#
loop_
_entity_poly.entity_id
_entity_poly.type
_entity_poly.pdbx_seq_one_letter_code
_entity_poly.pdbx_strand_id
1 'polypeptide(L)'
;MKHAIPVIPPASGVLEMHEIRQVLESIEEKMESEISAKQRTIDRQEEELRRLQALLEEKTQAVADMEEKMLESMRKSEGNRQLINKLLGDIDRLNQDVEWYKRTYEKRSLLGTIRQKMFRK
;
A
#
# COMPACT_ATOMS: atom_id res chain seq x y z
N MET A 1 -57.07 12.44 75.60
CA MET A 1 -57.10 12.21 74.23
C MET A 1 -55.74 12.06 73.60
N LYS A 2 -55.56 10.99 73.18
CA LYS A 2 -54.22 10.75 72.71
C LYS A 2 -54.17 10.60 71.24
N HIS A 3 -53.64 11.52 70.74
CA HIS A 3 -53.30 11.39 69.34
C HIS A 3 -52.07 10.53 69.24
N ALA A 4 -52.31 9.35 68.89
CA ALA A 4 -51.25 8.50 68.49
C ALA A 4 -50.64 9.10 67.24
N ILE A 5 -49.58 9.80 67.43
CA ILE A 5 -48.73 10.09 66.34
C ILE A 5 -48.29 8.75 65.80
N PRO A 6 -48.54 8.46 64.54
CA PRO A 6 -48.06 7.20 63.97
C PRO A 6 -46.56 7.21 64.04
N VAL A 7 -46.11 6.63 65.11
CA VAL A 7 -44.66 6.36 65.17
C VAL A 7 -44.41 5.27 64.13
N ILE A 8 -43.63 5.60 63.14
CA ILE A 8 -43.16 4.63 62.19
C ILE A 8 -42.55 3.49 63.00
N PRO A 9 -43.09 2.27 62.95
CA PRO A 9 -42.47 1.19 63.67
C PRO A 9 -41.04 1.01 63.32
N PRO A 10 -40.15 0.73 64.29
CA PRO A 10 -38.72 0.49 63.93
C PRO A 10 -38.53 -0.61 62.90
N ALA A 11 -39.48 -1.60 62.90
CA ALA A 11 -39.46 -2.63 61.89
C ALA A 11 -39.75 -2.14 60.49
N SER A 12 -40.58 -1.08 60.30
CA SER A 12 -40.87 -0.44 59.03
C SER A 12 -39.62 0.32 58.48
N GLY A 13 -38.92 1.03 59.35
CA GLY A 13 -37.74 1.72 59.02
C GLY A 13 -36.58 0.76 58.62
N VAL A 14 -36.52 -0.37 59.34
CA VAL A 14 -35.53 -1.43 59.03
C VAL A 14 -35.82 -2.08 57.68
N LEU A 15 -37.09 -2.32 57.37
CA LEU A 15 -37.55 -2.87 56.11
C LEU A 15 -37.25 -1.91 54.93
N GLU A 16 -37.50 -0.62 55.10
CA GLU A 16 -37.19 0.40 54.12
C GLU A 16 -35.71 0.49 53.87
N MET A 17 -34.90 0.46 54.92
CA MET A 17 -33.43 0.44 54.79
C MET A 17 -32.95 -0.84 54.10
N HIS A 18 -33.58 -1.96 54.37
CA HIS A 18 -33.27 -3.21 53.73
C HIS A 18 -33.59 -3.19 52.24
N GLU A 19 -34.75 -2.65 51.87
CA GLU A 19 -35.16 -2.46 50.49
C GLU A 19 -34.21 -1.52 49.74
N ILE A 20 -33.84 -0.40 50.36
CA ILE A 20 -32.87 0.54 49.80
C ILE A 20 -31.53 -0.15 49.61
N ARG A 21 -31.09 -0.93 50.56
CA ARG A 21 -29.84 -1.69 50.46
C ARG A 21 -29.88 -2.69 49.31
N GLN A 22 -31.01 -3.42 49.16
CA GLN A 22 -31.20 -4.35 48.05
C GLN A 22 -31.16 -3.66 46.69
N VAL A 23 -31.82 -2.49 46.60
CA VAL A 23 -31.78 -1.69 45.35
C VAL A 23 -30.38 -1.22 45.05
N LEU A 24 -29.63 -0.74 46.04
CA LEU A 24 -28.24 -0.31 45.88
C LEU A 24 -27.33 -1.46 45.44
N GLU A 25 -27.51 -2.64 46.06
CA GLU A 25 -26.76 -3.84 45.68
C GLU A 25 -27.10 -4.26 44.26
N SER A 26 -28.35 -4.19 43.85
CA SER A 26 -28.78 -4.48 42.48
C SER A 26 -28.18 -3.51 41.47
N ILE A 27 -28.14 -2.22 41.79
CA ILE A 27 -27.51 -1.19 40.97
C ILE A 27 -26.03 -1.45 40.87
N GLU A 28 -25.36 -1.73 41.96
CA GLU A 28 -23.94 -2.02 42.04
C GLU A 28 -23.58 -3.24 41.17
N GLU A 29 -24.35 -4.33 41.26
CA GLU A 29 -24.19 -5.51 40.45
C GLU A 29 -24.34 -5.22 38.94
N LYS A 30 -25.35 -4.42 38.60
CA LYS A 30 -25.55 -3.99 37.20
C LYS A 30 -24.40 -3.14 36.71
N MET A 31 -23.92 -2.21 37.52
CA MET A 31 -22.78 -1.37 37.17
C MET A 31 -21.50 -2.19 36.98
N GLU A 32 -21.24 -3.13 37.88
CA GLU A 32 -20.10 -4.05 37.77
C GLU A 32 -20.20 -4.91 36.52
N SER A 33 -21.38 -5.43 36.23
CA SER A 33 -21.63 -6.22 35.02
C SER A 33 -21.41 -5.40 33.75
N GLU A 34 -21.90 -4.16 33.71
CA GLU A 34 -21.74 -3.26 32.60
C GLU A 34 -20.27 -2.86 32.42
N ILE A 35 -19.58 -2.55 33.52
CA ILE A 35 -18.14 -2.22 33.49
C ILE A 35 -17.35 -3.41 32.97
N SER A 36 -17.64 -4.61 33.44
CA SER A 36 -16.96 -5.81 32.97
C SER A 36 -17.21 -6.06 31.48
N ALA A 37 -18.44 -5.86 31.02
CA ALA A 37 -18.80 -6.01 29.62
C ALA A 37 -18.08 -4.98 28.74
N LYS A 38 -18.05 -3.73 29.21
CA LYS A 38 -17.33 -2.64 28.49
C LYS A 38 -15.84 -2.88 28.47
N GLN A 39 -15.28 -3.37 29.60
CA GLN A 39 -13.85 -3.70 29.64
C GLN A 39 -13.50 -4.80 28.67
N ARG A 40 -14.29 -5.85 28.56
CA ARG A 40 -14.10 -6.90 27.55
C ARG A 40 -14.16 -6.34 26.12
N THR A 41 -15.07 -5.41 25.89
CA THR A 41 -15.19 -4.75 24.59
C THR A 41 -13.96 -3.91 24.28
N ILE A 42 -13.48 -3.15 25.28
CA ILE A 42 -12.25 -2.35 25.14
C ILE A 42 -11.06 -3.25 24.85
N ASP A 43 -10.91 -4.32 25.60
CA ASP A 43 -9.80 -5.26 25.42
C ASP A 43 -9.81 -5.88 24.01
N ARG A 44 -10.99 -6.24 23.52
CA ARG A 44 -11.16 -6.76 22.16
C ARG A 44 -10.86 -5.71 21.11
N GLN A 45 -11.29 -4.48 21.32
CA GLN A 45 -11.00 -3.37 20.41
C GLN A 45 -9.50 -3.03 20.38
N GLU A 46 -8.86 -3.05 21.53
CA GLU A 46 -7.42 -2.85 21.63
C GLU A 46 -6.64 -3.92 20.87
N GLU A 47 -7.04 -5.17 21.00
CA GLU A 47 -6.44 -6.29 20.26
C GLU A 47 -6.66 -6.14 18.76
N GLU A 48 -7.86 -5.78 18.34
CA GLU A 48 -8.18 -5.53 16.94
C GLU A 48 -7.37 -4.34 16.38
N LEU A 49 -7.22 -3.27 17.17
CA LEU A 49 -6.37 -2.14 16.78
C LEU A 49 -4.91 -2.55 16.58
N ARG A 50 -4.36 -3.35 17.47
CA ARG A 50 -2.99 -3.87 17.34
C ARG A 50 -2.85 -4.70 16.07
N ARG A 51 -3.83 -5.54 15.82
CA ARG A 51 -3.84 -6.39 14.61
C ARG A 51 -3.90 -5.54 13.34
N LEU A 52 -4.76 -4.53 13.32
CA LEU A 52 -4.90 -3.63 12.19
C LEU A 52 -3.67 -2.77 11.99
N GLN A 53 -3.05 -2.29 13.06
CA GLN A 53 -1.79 -1.55 12.99
C GLN A 53 -0.66 -2.39 12.41
N ALA A 54 -0.53 -3.63 12.86
CA ALA A 54 0.45 -4.57 12.34
C ALA A 54 0.23 -4.86 10.85
N LEU A 55 -1.04 -5.05 10.45
CA LEU A 55 -1.40 -5.28 9.06
C LEU A 55 -1.12 -4.04 8.19
N LEU A 56 -1.43 -2.86 8.73
CA LEU A 56 -1.16 -1.60 8.04
C LEU A 56 0.34 -1.41 7.81
N GLU A 57 1.14 -1.67 8.82
CA GLU A 57 2.60 -1.58 8.73
C GLU A 57 3.15 -2.55 7.69
N GLU A 58 2.68 -3.79 7.68
CA GLU A 58 3.03 -4.80 6.69
C GLU A 58 2.67 -4.35 5.28
N LYS A 59 1.45 -3.84 5.08
CA LYS A 59 1.00 -3.35 3.77
C LYS A 59 1.75 -2.11 3.32
N THR A 60 2.06 -1.21 4.24
CA THR A 60 2.86 -0.02 3.94
C THR A 60 4.26 -0.41 3.47
N GLN A 61 4.88 -1.37 4.14
CA GLN A 61 6.18 -1.90 3.74
C GLN A 61 6.12 -2.57 2.37
N ALA A 62 5.08 -3.37 2.12
CA ALA A 62 4.88 -4.02 0.83
C ALA A 62 4.71 -3.00 -0.31
N VAL A 63 3.98 -1.91 -0.07
CA VAL A 63 3.82 -0.82 -1.04
C VAL A 63 5.16 -0.14 -1.30
N ALA A 64 5.94 0.15 -0.27
CA ALA A 64 7.26 0.75 -0.42
C ALA A 64 8.19 -0.14 -1.25
N ASP A 65 8.20 -1.44 -0.99
CA ASP A 65 8.99 -2.41 -1.75
C ASP A 65 8.55 -2.48 -3.21
N MET A 66 7.25 -2.44 -3.46
CA MET A 66 6.69 -2.41 -4.82
C MET A 66 7.07 -1.13 -5.56
N GLU A 67 7.03 0.01 -4.90
CA GLU A 67 7.44 1.29 -5.47
C GLU A 67 8.92 1.26 -5.87
N GLU A 68 9.77 0.73 -5.02
CA GLU A 68 11.20 0.58 -5.31
C GLU A 68 11.43 -0.32 -6.52
N LYS A 69 10.77 -1.46 -6.58
CA LYS A 69 10.84 -2.38 -7.73
C LYS A 69 10.34 -1.73 -9.01
N MET A 70 9.28 -0.96 -8.91
CA MET A 70 8.72 -0.23 -10.04
C MET A 70 9.70 0.81 -10.58
N LEU A 71 10.31 1.59 -9.69
CA LEU A 71 11.35 2.57 -10.06
C LEU A 71 12.55 1.90 -10.73
N GLU A 72 12.99 0.77 -10.20
CA GLU A 72 14.09 0.00 -10.79
C GLU A 72 13.71 -0.52 -12.18
N SER A 73 12.50 -1.05 -12.33
CA SER A 73 11.98 -1.50 -13.63
C SER A 73 11.91 -0.36 -14.64
N MET A 74 11.47 0.82 -14.22
CA MET A 74 11.42 2.01 -15.06
C MET A 74 12.82 2.45 -15.51
N ARG A 75 13.81 2.41 -14.62
CA ARG A 75 15.20 2.70 -14.96
C ARG A 75 15.77 1.72 -15.99
N LYS A 76 15.49 0.43 -15.81
CA LYS A 76 15.90 -0.60 -16.77
C LYS A 76 15.23 -0.40 -18.12
N SER A 77 13.94 -0.07 -18.13
CA SER A 77 13.18 0.21 -19.35
C SER A 77 13.74 1.43 -20.08
N GLU A 78 14.07 2.50 -19.37
CA GLU A 78 14.67 3.68 -19.94
C GLU A 78 16.08 3.39 -20.49
N GLY A 79 16.89 2.64 -19.76
CA GLY A 79 18.20 2.18 -20.22
C GLY A 79 18.09 1.35 -21.49
N ASN A 80 17.14 0.43 -21.55
CA ASN A 80 16.87 -0.38 -22.75
C ASN A 80 16.43 0.49 -23.93
N ARG A 81 15.58 1.47 -23.68
CA ARG A 81 15.13 2.42 -24.70
C ARG A 81 16.28 3.21 -25.28
N GLN A 82 17.16 3.72 -24.44
CA GLN A 82 18.37 4.44 -24.88
C GLN A 82 19.29 3.54 -25.69
N LEU A 83 19.46 2.29 -25.26
CA LEU A 83 20.27 1.32 -25.99
C LEU A 83 19.66 1.00 -27.37
N ILE A 84 18.35 0.79 -27.43
CA ILE A 84 17.64 0.56 -28.69
C ILE A 84 17.79 1.75 -29.63
N ASN A 85 17.64 2.97 -29.13
CA ASN A 85 17.81 4.18 -29.93
C ASN A 85 19.23 4.31 -30.46
N LYS A 86 20.23 3.98 -29.65
CA LYS A 86 21.63 3.96 -30.07
C LYS A 86 21.87 2.91 -31.16
N LEU A 87 21.35 1.70 -30.98
CA LEU A 87 21.48 0.64 -31.96
C LEU A 87 20.81 0.98 -33.30
N LEU A 88 19.62 1.60 -33.23
CA LEU A 88 18.96 2.07 -34.44
C LEU A 88 19.78 3.15 -35.18
N GLY A 89 20.36 4.07 -34.42
CA GLY A 89 21.28 5.06 -35.00
C GLY A 89 22.50 4.42 -35.62
N ASP A 90 23.09 3.40 -34.99
CA ASP A 90 24.23 2.66 -35.53
C ASP A 90 23.85 1.89 -36.79
N ILE A 91 22.70 1.26 -36.82
CA ILE A 91 22.19 0.55 -38.00
C ILE A 91 21.99 1.52 -39.16
N ASP A 92 21.41 2.67 -38.91
CA ASP A 92 21.18 3.70 -39.90
C ASP A 92 22.50 4.19 -40.50
N ARG A 93 23.49 4.46 -39.64
CA ARG A 93 24.85 4.84 -40.06
C ARG A 93 25.51 3.75 -40.88
N LEU A 94 25.43 2.49 -40.46
CA LEU A 94 26.00 1.36 -41.21
C LEU A 94 25.31 1.18 -42.54
N ASN A 95 24.02 1.38 -42.65
CA ASN A 95 23.29 1.32 -43.92
C ASN A 95 23.77 2.43 -44.86
N GLN A 96 23.98 3.64 -44.34
CA GLN A 96 24.55 4.74 -45.12
C GLN A 96 25.97 4.41 -45.62
N ASP A 97 26.79 3.84 -44.78
CA ASP A 97 28.15 3.41 -45.15
C ASP A 97 28.12 2.32 -46.23
N VAL A 98 27.22 1.34 -46.09
CA VAL A 98 27.04 0.29 -47.10
C VAL A 98 26.62 0.87 -48.45
N GLU A 99 25.67 1.81 -48.45
CA GLU A 99 25.22 2.47 -49.67
C GLU A 99 26.35 3.29 -50.30
N TRP A 100 27.14 3.99 -49.47
CA TRP A 100 28.29 4.73 -49.95
C TRP A 100 29.35 3.82 -50.61
N TYR A 101 29.69 2.70 -49.99
CA TYR A 101 30.57 1.72 -50.52
C TYR A 101 30.04 1.11 -51.82
N LYS A 102 28.76 0.79 -51.86
CA LYS A 102 28.07 0.25 -53.02
C LYS A 102 28.18 1.20 -54.22
N ARG A 103 27.86 2.48 -53.99
CA ARG A 103 27.98 3.51 -55.03
C ARG A 103 29.41 3.71 -55.49
N THR A 104 30.33 3.72 -54.54
CA THR A 104 31.76 3.86 -54.86
C THR A 104 32.26 2.68 -55.65
N TYR A 105 31.85 1.46 -55.27
CA TYR A 105 32.21 0.25 -56.00
C TYR A 105 31.62 0.24 -57.42
N GLU A 106 30.39 0.60 -57.61
CA GLU A 106 29.73 0.71 -58.91
C GLU A 106 30.39 1.76 -59.79
N LYS A 107 30.72 2.91 -59.23
CA LYS A 107 31.46 3.96 -59.97
C LYS A 107 32.84 3.47 -60.37
N ARG A 108 33.55 2.78 -59.52
CA ARG A 108 34.87 2.21 -59.87
C ARG A 108 34.76 1.16 -60.95
N SER A 109 33.73 0.32 -60.86
CA SER A 109 33.46 -0.70 -61.87
C SER A 109 33.14 -0.08 -63.25
N LEU A 110 32.28 0.94 -63.25
CA LEU A 110 31.98 1.68 -64.49
C LEU A 110 33.17 2.41 -65.06
N LEU A 111 33.94 3.10 -64.21
CA LEU A 111 35.14 3.78 -64.61
C LEU A 111 36.21 2.78 -65.14
N GLY A 112 36.30 1.64 -64.48
CA GLY A 112 37.19 0.57 -64.90
C GLY A 112 36.80 0.00 -66.27
N THR A 113 35.52 -0.19 -66.49
CA THR A 113 34.96 -0.67 -67.75
C THR A 113 35.16 0.37 -68.86
N ILE A 114 34.90 1.62 -68.61
CA ILE A 114 35.09 2.71 -69.52
C ILE A 114 36.60 2.85 -69.84
N ARG A 115 37.41 2.76 -68.84
CA ARG A 115 38.88 2.83 -69.01
C ARG A 115 39.38 1.68 -69.84
N GLN A 116 38.95 0.47 -69.66
CA GLN A 116 39.29 -0.67 -70.48
C GLN A 116 38.83 -0.48 -71.93
N LYS A 117 37.64 0.05 -72.14
CA LYS A 117 37.15 0.34 -73.50
C LYS A 117 37.93 1.45 -74.18
N MET A 118 38.37 2.44 -73.39
CA MET A 118 39.22 3.53 -73.97
C MET A 118 40.61 3.11 -74.33
N PHE A 119 41.17 2.18 -73.55
CA PHE A 119 42.57 1.72 -73.79
C PHE A 119 42.69 0.44 -74.61
N ARG A 120 41.59 -0.11 -75.04
CA ARG A 120 41.51 -1.34 -75.81
C ARG A 120 41.54 -1.06 -77.34
N LYS A 121 42.23 -0.14 -77.76
CA LYS A 121 42.41 0.02 -79.21
C LYS A 121 43.70 -0.62 -79.60
#